data_3c55d2034a637068004d3f93b823ad62
#
_entry.id   3c55d2034a637068004d3f93b823ad62
#
_cell.length_a   1.000
_cell.length_b   1.000
_cell.length_c   1.000
_cell.angle_alpha   90.00
_cell.angle_beta   90.00
_cell.angle_gamma   90.00
#
_symmetry.space_group_name_H-M   'P 1'
#
loop_
_entity.id
_entity.type
_entity.pdbx_description
1 polymer ?
#
loop_
_entity_poly.entity_id
_entity_poly.type
_entity_poly.pdbx_seq_one_letter_code
_entity_poly.pdbx_strand_id
1 'polypeptide(L)' 'MDKYELENWQKIKDSMEENGTTDNLFYKRAVAICSGKDDPIEPI' A
#
# COMPACT_ATOMS: atom_id res chain seq x y z
N MET A 1 -11.28 -2.38 6.78
CA MET A 1 -9.88 -2.29 7.20
C MET A 1 -9.75 -1.33 8.35
N ASP A 2 -8.90 -1.66 9.28
CA ASP A 2 -8.71 -0.85 10.46
C ASP A 2 -8.05 0.49 10.10
N LYS A 3 -8.41 1.54 10.82
CA LYS A 3 -7.88 2.86 10.59
C LYS A 3 -6.35 2.89 10.73
N TYR A 4 -5.84 2.16 11.71
CA TYR A 4 -4.40 2.10 11.94
C TYR A 4 -3.67 1.43 10.80
N GLU A 5 -4.26 0.40 10.24
CA GLU A 5 -3.67 -0.28 9.11
C GLU A 5 -3.63 0.63 7.88
N LEU A 6 -4.71 1.38 7.67
CA LEU A 6 -4.78 2.29 6.55
C LEU A 6 -3.70 3.37 6.65
N GLU A 7 -3.56 3.95 7.83
CA GLU A 7 -2.54 4.97 8.06
C GLU A 7 -1.14 4.40 7.87
N ASN A 8 -0.94 3.18 8.33
CA ASN A 8 0.34 2.51 8.19
C ASN A 8 0.69 2.30 6.73
N TRP A 9 -0.27 1.84 5.95
CA TRP A 9 -0.06 1.64 4.52
C TRP A 9 0.20 2.94 3.79
N GLN A 10 -0.43 4.01 4.23
CA GLN A 10 -0.20 5.32 3.64
C GLN A 10 1.23 5.79 3.90
N LYS A 11 1.74 5.56 5.09
CA LYS A 11 3.12 5.89 5.41
C LYS A 11 4.10 5.08 4.58
N ILE A 12 3.81 3.80 4.40
CA ILE A 12 4.64 2.93 3.58
C ILE A 12 4.64 3.43 2.13
N LYS A 13 3.48 3.77 1.62
CA LYS A 13 3.35 4.28 0.26
C LYS A 13 4.16 5.56 0.08
N ASP A 14 4.02 6.51 1.00
CA ASP A 14 4.74 7.77 0.94
C ASP A 14 6.25 7.54 0.97
N SER A 15 6.69 6.67 1.87
CA SER A 15 8.10 6.37 2.01
C SER A 15 8.68 5.77 0.73
N MET A 16 7.93 4.88 0.11
CA MET A 16 8.37 4.25 -1.12
C MET A 16 8.44 5.25 -2.27
N GLU A 17 7.48 6.15 -2.33
CA GLU A 17 7.49 7.19 -3.37
C GLU A 17 8.68 8.12 -3.19
N GLU A 18 8.99 8.46 -1.96
CA GLU A 18 10.12 9.33 -1.65
C GLU A 18 11.44 8.66 -2.02
N ASN A 19 11.54 7.37 -1.82
CA ASN A 19 12.75 6.62 -2.13
C ASN A 19 12.81 6.15 -3.58
N GLY A 20 11.75 6.37 -4.33
CA GLY A 20 11.68 5.92 -5.71
C GLY A 20 11.42 4.42 -5.85
N THR A 21 10.99 3.78 -4.78
CA THR A 21 10.75 2.35 -4.76
C THR A 21 9.29 2.07 -5.12
N THR A 22 8.91 2.43 -6.34
CA THR A 22 7.53 2.29 -6.77
C THR A 22 7.30 1.11 -7.70
N ASP A 23 8.33 0.31 -7.92
CA ASP A 23 8.23 -0.82 -8.82
C ASP A 23 8.39 -2.12 -8.06
N ASN A 24 7.50 -2.35 -7.08
CA ASN A 24 7.47 -3.60 -6.35
C ASN A 24 6.04 -3.89 -5.86
N LEU A 25 5.85 -5.12 -5.39
CA LEU A 25 4.52 -5.55 -4.98
C LEU A 25 4.02 -4.84 -3.73
N PHE A 26 4.91 -4.49 -2.85
CA PHE A 26 4.51 -3.78 -1.63
C PHE A 26 3.94 -2.41 -1.97
N TYR A 27 4.56 -1.72 -2.90
CA TYR A 27 4.05 -0.42 -3.30
C TYR A 27 2.68 -0.58 -3.97
N LYS A 28 2.53 -1.53 -4.87
CA LYS A 28 1.26 -1.77 -5.54
C LYS A 28 0.17 -2.12 -4.54
N ARG A 29 0.53 -2.92 -3.55
CA ARG A 29 -0.37 -3.29 -2.48
C ARG A 29 -0.81 -2.06 -1.68
N ALA A 30 0.14 -1.22 -1.33
CA ALA A 30 -0.15 0.00 -0.57
C ALA A 30 -1.05 0.94 -1.35
N VAL A 31 -0.80 1.09 -2.64
CA VAL A 31 -1.63 1.94 -3.49
C VAL A 31 -3.07 1.41 -3.54
N ALA A 32 -3.21 0.10 -3.72
CA ALA A 32 -4.53 -0.51 -3.79
C ALA A 32 -5.30 -0.32 -2.48
N ILE A 33 -4.63 -0.56 -1.37
CA ILE A 33 -5.25 -0.43 -0.05
C ILE A 33 -5.64 1.02 0.21
N CYS A 34 -4.75 1.96 -0.09
CA CYS A 34 -5.02 3.38 0.14
C CYS A 34 -6.13 3.90 -0.78
N SER A 35 -6.33 3.26 -1.92
CA SER A 35 -7.37 3.63 -2.86
C SER A 35 -8.70 2.94 -2.57
N GLY A 36 -8.75 2.10 -1.55
CA GLY A 36 -9.95 1.37 -1.20
C GLY A 36 -10.22 0.18 -2.09
N LYS A 37 -9.22 -0.28 -2.82
CA LYS A 37 -9.35 -1.45 -3.67
C LYS A 37 -8.87 -2.70 -2.96
N ASP A 38 -9.19 -3.85 -3.53
CA ASP A 38 -8.76 -5.12 -2.96
C ASP A 38 -7.25 -5.25 -3.06
N ASP A 39 -6.68 -5.91 -2.07
CA ASP A 39 -5.25 -6.19 -2.03
C ASP A 39 -4.89 -7.12 -3.19
N PRO A 40 -3.97 -6.73 -4.08
CA PRO A 40 -3.62 -7.56 -5.24
C PRO A 40 -2.88 -8.85 -4.87
N ILE A 41 -2.39 -8.93 -3.65
CA ILE A 41 -1.68 -10.13 -3.18
C ILE A 41 -2.59 -10.99 -2.33
N GLU A 42 -3.84 -10.64 -2.21
CA GLU A 42 -4.77 -11.35 -1.36
C GLU A 42 -4.93 -12.79 -1.81
N PRO A 43 -4.74 -13.75 -0.91
CA PRO A 43 -4.96 -15.16 -1.22
C PRO A 43 -6.46 -15.43 -1.30
N ILE A 44 -6.83 -16.28 -2.16
CA ILE A 44 -8.25 -16.63 -2.36
C ILE A 44 -8.66 -17.83 -1.52
#